data_ae825435bce413bd87e3ad9ad42559c4
#
_entry.id   ae825435bce413bd87e3ad9ad42559c4
#
_cell.length_a   1.000
_cell.length_b   1.000
_cell.length_c   1.000
_cell.angle_alpha   90.00
_cell.angle_beta   90.00
_cell.angle_gamma   90.00
#
_symmetry.space_group_name_H-M   'P 1'
#
loop_
_entity.id
_entity.type
_entity.pdbx_description
1 polymer ?
#
loop_
_entity_poly.entity_id
_entity_poly.type
_entity_poly.pdbx_seq_one_letter_code
_entity_poly.pdbx_strand_id
1 'polypeptide(L)'
;MAEFDDALAVVWDAVAPAVPGGTGVARGHLGEGWLIGHAVNGGVLMALATSTASEVLAGVGHRDPLTWSAHFLSAAVPGPVDLHVEVLRVGRGMSTASVRVVQ
;
A
#
# COMPACT_ATOMS: atom_id res chain seq x y z
N MET A 1 -7.65 9.58 13.93
CA MET A 1 -9.00 9.09 13.65
C MET A 1 -8.97 7.58 13.52
N ALA A 2 -9.65 6.90 14.44
CA ALA A 2 -9.58 5.45 14.56
C ALA A 2 -10.04 4.73 13.28
N GLU A 3 -11.11 5.21 12.64
CA GLU A 3 -11.63 4.57 11.43
C GLU A 3 -10.65 4.62 10.26
N PHE A 4 -9.96 5.75 10.08
CA PHE A 4 -8.97 5.87 9.03
C PHE A 4 -7.71 5.05 9.35
N ASP A 5 -7.28 5.06 10.59
CA ASP A 5 -6.13 4.26 11.03
C ASP A 5 -6.40 2.76 10.83
N ASP A 6 -7.63 2.31 11.14
CA ASP A 6 -8.03 0.91 10.92
C ASP A 6 -8.04 0.57 9.43
N ALA A 7 -8.45 1.52 8.57
CA ALA A 7 -8.46 1.32 7.12
C ALA A 7 -7.05 1.14 6.55
N LEU A 8 -6.03 1.69 7.21
CA LEU A 8 -4.63 1.58 6.77
C LEU A 8 -3.87 0.43 7.43
N ALA A 9 -4.49 -0.28 8.37
CA ALA A 9 -3.84 -1.38 9.05
C ALA A 9 -3.66 -2.58 8.13
N VAL A 10 -2.47 -3.15 8.13
CA VAL A 10 -2.15 -4.35 7.34
C VAL A 10 -1.45 -5.37 8.22
N VAL A 11 -1.58 -6.64 7.83
CA VAL A 11 -0.85 -7.74 8.42
C VAL A 11 0.10 -8.30 7.35
N TRP A 12 1.37 -8.39 7.67
CA TRP A 12 2.38 -8.90 6.74
C TRP A 12 2.43 -10.43 6.76
N ASP A 13 2.25 -11.05 5.60
CA ASP A 13 2.54 -12.47 5.41
C ASP A 13 4.03 -12.67 5.21
N ALA A 14 4.64 -11.78 4.42
CA ALA A 14 6.08 -11.75 4.20
C ALA A 14 6.49 -10.30 4.03
N VAL A 15 7.31 -9.76 4.93
CA VAL A 15 7.78 -8.38 4.87
C VAL A 15 8.82 -8.25 3.77
N ALA A 16 8.62 -7.27 2.86
CA ALA A 16 9.59 -6.99 1.83
C ALA A 16 10.89 -6.46 2.46
N PRO A 17 12.05 -7.06 2.16
CA PRO A 17 13.31 -6.44 2.56
C PRO A 17 13.52 -5.12 1.81
N ALA A 18 14.04 -4.10 2.49
CA ALA A 18 14.25 -2.78 1.91
C ALA A 18 15.55 -2.74 1.08
N VAL A 19 15.62 -3.62 0.10
CA VAL A 19 16.74 -3.75 -0.85
C VAL A 19 16.19 -3.84 -2.26
N PRO A 20 16.93 -3.43 -3.29
CA PRO A 20 16.47 -3.57 -4.68
C PRO A 20 16.07 -5.00 -4.99
N GLY A 21 14.88 -5.19 -5.56
CA GLY A 21 14.32 -6.50 -5.85
C GLY A 21 13.64 -7.18 -4.68
N GLY A 22 13.63 -6.57 -3.48
CA GLY A 22 12.93 -7.11 -2.32
C GLY A 22 11.42 -7.13 -2.55
N THR A 23 10.76 -8.25 -2.26
CA THR A 23 9.32 -8.42 -2.42
C THR A 23 8.67 -8.88 -1.13
N GLY A 24 7.42 -8.50 -0.95
CA GLY A 24 6.63 -8.91 0.21
C GLY A 24 5.15 -8.86 -0.07
N VAL A 25 4.36 -9.44 0.80
CA VAL A 25 2.91 -9.45 0.71
C VAL A 25 2.32 -9.06 2.06
N ALA A 26 1.44 -8.07 2.04
CA ALA A 26 0.64 -7.67 3.18
C ALA A 26 -0.83 -7.91 2.89
N ARG A 27 -1.62 -8.08 3.93
CA ARG A 27 -3.08 -8.19 3.84
C ARG A 27 -3.73 -7.02 4.52
N GLY A 28 -4.67 -6.41 3.82
CA GLY A 28 -5.52 -5.37 4.36
C GLY A 28 -6.99 -5.74 4.20
N HIS A 29 -7.84 -4.84 4.61
CA HIS A 29 -9.28 -5.00 4.51
C HIS A 29 -9.95 -3.68 4.11
N LEU A 30 -10.75 -3.73 3.05
CA LEU A 30 -11.51 -2.56 2.59
C LEU A 30 -12.90 -2.61 3.21
N GLY A 31 -13.21 -1.62 4.07
CA GLY A 31 -14.49 -1.52 4.74
C GLY A 31 -15.57 -0.90 3.86
N GLU A 32 -16.83 -1.20 4.19
CA GLU A 32 -17.97 -0.67 3.46
C GLU A 32 -18.15 0.85 3.64
N GLY A 33 -17.65 1.41 4.75
CA GLY A 33 -17.74 2.84 5.02
C GLY A 33 -17.01 3.73 4.02
N TRP A 34 -16.18 3.15 3.15
CA TRP A 34 -15.40 3.87 2.15
C TRP A 34 -15.95 3.74 0.73
N LEU A 35 -17.19 3.25 0.59
CA LEU A 35 -17.83 3.10 -0.71
C LEU A 35 -18.24 4.44 -1.31
N ILE A 36 -18.04 4.56 -2.63
CA ILE A 36 -18.69 5.56 -3.47
C ILE A 36 -19.50 4.77 -4.51
N GLY A 37 -20.83 4.78 -4.36
CA GLY A 37 -21.66 3.87 -5.14
C GLY A 37 -21.38 2.42 -4.75
N HIS A 38 -20.92 1.62 -5.71
CA HIS A 38 -20.57 0.21 -5.49
C HIS A 38 -19.07 -0.04 -5.41
N ALA A 39 -18.26 1.01 -5.50
CA ALA A 39 -16.80 0.88 -5.50
C ALA A 39 -16.20 1.58 -4.29
N VAL A 40 -15.10 1.02 -3.79
CA VAL A 40 -14.33 1.63 -2.71
C VAL A 40 -13.65 2.90 -3.21
N ASN A 41 -13.66 3.94 -2.38
CA ASN A 41 -13.00 5.21 -2.68
C ASN A 41 -11.54 4.99 -3.06
N GLY A 42 -11.15 5.48 -4.25
CA GLY A 42 -9.78 5.38 -4.75
C GLY A 42 -8.76 6.05 -3.84
N GLY A 43 -9.15 7.13 -3.13
CA GLY A 43 -8.27 7.79 -2.17
C GLY A 43 -7.87 6.88 -1.00
N VAL A 44 -8.77 6.03 -0.53
CA VAL A 44 -8.46 5.04 0.51
C VAL A 44 -7.51 3.98 -0.01
N LEU A 45 -7.73 3.48 -1.24
CA LEU A 45 -6.82 2.53 -1.88
C LEU A 45 -5.42 3.11 -2.01
N MET A 46 -5.34 4.36 -2.43
CA MET A 46 -4.08 5.07 -2.59
C MET A 46 -3.37 5.25 -1.25
N ALA A 47 -4.11 5.64 -0.21
CA ALA A 47 -3.56 5.79 1.13
C ALA A 47 -3.06 4.45 1.69
N LEU A 48 -3.80 3.37 1.47
CA LEU A 48 -3.42 2.03 1.91
C LEU A 48 -2.13 1.57 1.21
N ALA A 49 -2.05 1.73 -0.10
CA ALA A 49 -0.86 1.34 -0.86
C ALA A 49 0.36 2.19 -0.46
N THR A 50 0.19 3.49 -0.30
CA THR A 50 1.25 4.41 0.11
C THR A 50 1.76 4.09 1.51
N SER A 51 0.84 3.87 2.45
CA SER A 51 1.18 3.52 3.83
C SER A 51 1.96 2.20 3.89
N THR A 52 1.55 1.22 3.09
CA THR A 52 2.22 -0.09 3.03
C THR A 52 3.65 0.03 2.49
N ALA A 53 3.83 0.79 1.41
CA ALA A 53 5.17 1.05 0.86
C ALA A 53 6.03 1.82 1.85
N SER A 54 5.46 2.79 2.57
CA SER A 54 6.17 3.59 3.57
C SER A 54 6.69 2.73 4.73
N GLU A 55 5.94 1.72 5.15
CA GLU A 55 6.39 0.79 6.18
C GLU A 55 7.67 0.06 5.75
N VAL A 56 7.74 -0.36 4.49
CA VAL A 56 8.92 -1.05 3.96
C VAL A 56 10.10 -0.09 3.85
N LEU A 57 9.89 1.08 3.26
CA LEU A 57 10.96 2.03 3.00
C LEU A 57 11.43 2.78 4.26
N ALA A 58 10.67 2.71 5.36
CA ALA A 58 11.11 3.22 6.64
C ALA A 58 12.39 2.52 7.11
N GLY A 59 12.62 1.27 6.70
CA GLY A 59 13.83 0.51 7.03
C GLY A 59 15.12 1.14 6.48
N VAL A 60 15.03 2.00 5.45
CA VAL A 60 16.16 2.73 4.90
C VAL A 60 16.03 4.25 5.09
N GLY A 61 15.11 4.67 5.97
CA GLY A 61 14.93 6.09 6.31
C GLY A 61 14.10 6.88 5.29
N HIS A 62 13.45 6.24 4.34
CA HIS A 62 12.68 6.90 3.28
C HIS A 62 11.17 6.69 3.46
N ARG A 63 10.67 7.09 4.61
CA ARG A 63 9.28 6.86 4.98
C ARG A 63 8.30 7.81 4.29
N ASP A 64 8.71 9.06 4.06
CA ASP A 64 7.80 10.09 3.55
C ASP A 64 7.72 10.03 2.02
N PRO A 65 6.52 9.87 1.44
CA PRO A 65 6.37 9.85 -0.01
C PRO A 65 6.59 11.25 -0.60
N LEU A 66 7.33 11.32 -1.71
CA LEU A 66 7.52 12.56 -2.47
C LEU A 66 6.58 12.62 -3.66
N THR A 67 6.53 11.54 -4.41
CA THR A 67 5.61 11.41 -5.55
C THR A 67 5.11 9.99 -5.64
N TRP A 68 3.94 9.84 -6.25
CA TRP A 68 3.43 8.52 -6.58
C TRP A 68 2.40 8.64 -7.69
N SER A 69 2.19 7.53 -8.39
CA SER A 69 1.16 7.43 -9.42
C SER A 69 0.43 6.11 -9.27
N ALA A 70 -0.82 6.07 -9.67
CA ALA A 70 -1.64 4.88 -9.56
C ALA A 70 -2.44 4.66 -10.84
N HIS A 71 -2.68 3.38 -11.15
CA HIS A 71 -3.55 2.96 -12.23
C HIS A 71 -4.64 2.06 -11.66
N PHE A 72 -5.89 2.46 -11.85
CA PHE A 72 -7.04 1.68 -11.38
C PHE A 72 -7.54 0.83 -12.54
N LEU A 73 -7.19 -0.46 -12.51
CA LEU A 73 -7.54 -1.38 -13.58
C LEU A 73 -8.97 -1.91 -13.47
N SER A 74 -9.50 -1.95 -12.26
CA SER A 74 -10.88 -2.35 -11.98
C SER A 74 -11.36 -1.69 -10.70
N ALA A 75 -12.68 -1.63 -10.51
CA ALA A 75 -13.25 -1.10 -9.28
C ALA A 75 -13.00 -2.07 -8.12
N ALA A 76 -12.60 -1.52 -6.98
CA ALA A 76 -12.43 -2.29 -5.76
C ALA A 76 -13.76 -2.42 -5.01
N VAL A 77 -13.93 -3.55 -4.34
CA VAL A 77 -15.12 -3.82 -3.53
C VAL A 77 -14.71 -4.04 -2.07
N PRO A 78 -15.62 -3.86 -1.10
CA PRO A 78 -15.30 -4.17 0.29
C PRO A 78 -14.86 -5.62 0.46
N GLY A 79 -13.93 -5.84 1.36
CA GLY A 79 -13.41 -7.16 1.67
C GLY A 79 -11.89 -7.18 1.81
N PRO A 80 -11.32 -8.38 1.96
CA PRO A 80 -9.88 -8.52 2.08
C PRO A 80 -9.17 -8.17 0.77
N VAL A 81 -7.96 -7.63 0.90
CA VAL A 81 -7.07 -7.33 -0.22
C VAL A 81 -5.67 -7.82 0.10
N ASP A 82 -4.95 -8.24 -0.93
CA ASP A 82 -3.53 -8.52 -0.84
C ASP A 82 -2.75 -7.36 -1.46
N LEU A 83 -1.70 -6.92 -0.77
CA LEU A 83 -0.82 -5.87 -1.25
C LEU A 83 0.55 -6.48 -1.53
N HIS A 84 0.87 -6.59 -2.82
CA HIS A 84 2.16 -7.11 -3.27
C HIS A 84 3.12 -5.93 -3.43
N VAL A 85 4.16 -5.91 -2.60
CA VAL A 85 5.14 -4.84 -2.58
C VAL A 85 6.43 -5.31 -3.22
N GLU A 86 6.99 -4.49 -4.08
CA GLU A 86 8.32 -4.70 -4.63
C GLU A 86 9.14 -3.44 -4.48
N VAL A 87 10.33 -3.56 -3.88
CA VAL A 87 11.28 -2.47 -3.79
C VAL A 87 12.07 -2.43 -5.10
N LEU A 88 11.91 -1.35 -5.85
CA LEU A 88 12.53 -1.21 -7.16
C LEU A 88 13.91 -0.60 -7.09
N ARG A 89 14.10 0.35 -6.17
CA ARG A 89 15.36 1.09 -6.04
C ARG A 89 15.53 1.58 -4.61
N VAL A 90 16.74 1.47 -4.09
CA VAL A 90 17.13 2.11 -2.84
C VAL A 90 18.28 3.06 -3.15
N GLY A 91 18.03 4.35 -3.03
CA GLY A 91 19.03 5.38 -3.25
C GLY A 91 19.44 6.03 -1.95
N ARG A 92 20.44 6.90 -2.02
CA ARG A 92 20.95 7.62 -0.86
C ARG A 92 19.92 8.62 -0.30
N GLY A 93 19.25 9.35 -1.19
CA GLY A 93 18.27 10.38 -0.80
C GLY A 93 16.82 10.00 -1.10
N MET A 94 16.58 8.94 -1.89
CA MET A 94 15.25 8.58 -2.35
C MET A 94 15.20 7.11 -2.74
N SER A 95 14.08 6.48 -2.46
CA SER A 95 13.82 5.09 -2.85
C SER A 95 12.50 4.98 -3.60
N THR A 96 12.36 3.92 -4.38
CA THR A 96 11.16 3.66 -5.19
C THR A 96 10.64 2.26 -4.89
N ALA A 97 9.34 2.16 -4.70
CA ALA A 97 8.65 0.88 -4.55
C ALA A 97 7.37 0.87 -5.38
N SER A 98 6.94 -0.32 -5.77
CA SER A 98 5.64 -0.53 -6.36
C SER A 98 4.76 -1.35 -5.43
N VAL A 99 3.46 -1.07 -5.44
CA VAL A 99 2.46 -1.83 -4.69
C VAL A 99 1.34 -2.20 -5.65
N ARG A 100 1.04 -3.49 -5.72
CA ARG A 100 -0.09 -4.00 -6.48
C ARG A 100 -1.15 -4.50 -5.50
N VAL A 101 -2.34 -3.92 -5.59
CA VAL A 101 -3.48 -4.31 -4.76
C VAL A 101 -4.30 -5.33 -5.53
N VAL A 102 -4.51 -6.50 -4.94
CA VAL A 102 -5.17 -7.65 -5.58
C VAL A 102 -6.32 -8.13 -4.70
N GLN A 103 -7.46 -8.36 -5.32
CA GLN A 103 -8.62 -8.96 -4.64
C GLN A 103 -8.94 -10.35 -5.18
#